data_38cbefc9f6d5caca3526eb8fd1fe8005
#
_entry.id   38cbefc9f6d5caca3526eb8fd1fe8005
#
_cell.length_a   1.000
_cell.length_b   1.000
_cell.length_c   1.000
_cell.angle_alpha   90.00
_cell.angle_beta   90.00
_cell.angle_gamma   90.00
#
_symmetry.space_group_name_H-M   'P 1'
#
loop_
_entity.id
_entity.type
_entity.pdbx_description
1 polymer ?
#
loop_
_entity_poly.entity_id
_entity_poly.type
_entity_poly.pdbx_seq_one_letter_code
_entity_poly.pdbx_strand_id
1 'polypeptide(L)'
;MNAPGNIASGGTKRFQAKRDAILAAAADAINEQSAKGMTFADVARRVGLNTTSVTYYFKRKEDLAAAAFEQTLGQLDAMLDTALEEATPEARVARYLNINMERLARIRRGDERDFAILSDLRAMEDPVKGRLLTGWRNIFRKTRSLWGAGASRAETDLFGARAHVLLENTFWLTAWLPRYEVDEYPRVEARLMEVFRSGIAAPGQDWRPELLDLVHEEPEPGREAFLLAATRLINELGYRGASVQRIASELNVTKGSFYHHLDAKDELVIACYKRSFDIIADAQRLAESHEGSHWQRLDSTIATLLDYQFSERGPLLRTTALSGLPPQVRSTMIDRSNRIARRFAGMLSDGIAEGSIRAIDPLVASQALMALQNAAFDMRKWASTMPREKAVAFYASTLAYGLFDDRALKG
;
A
#
# COMPACT_ATOMS: atom_id res chain seq x y z
N MET A 1 -32.21 19.85 50.47
CA MET A 1 -31.11 18.98 50.05
C MET A 1 -31.09 18.97 48.53
N ASN A 2 -30.25 19.82 47.91
CA ASN A 2 -30.10 19.88 46.47
C ASN A 2 -28.93 18.96 46.10
N ALA A 3 -29.19 17.99 45.22
CA ALA A 3 -28.16 17.12 44.67
C ALA A 3 -27.19 17.92 43.75
N PRO A 4 -25.88 17.69 43.79
CA PRO A 4 -24.94 18.35 42.88
C PRO A 4 -25.06 17.73 41.50
N GLY A 5 -25.60 18.52 40.56
CA GLY A 5 -25.83 18.12 39.19
C GLY A 5 -24.53 17.98 38.38
N ASN A 6 -24.52 17.00 37.66
CA ASN A 6 -23.92 16.50 36.39
C ASN A 6 -23.25 17.55 35.47
N ILE A 7 -22.33 18.38 35.98
CA ILE A 7 -21.60 19.40 35.18
C ILE A 7 -20.27 18.83 34.64
N ALA A 8 -19.68 17.79 35.25
CA ALA A 8 -18.40 17.22 34.87
C ALA A 8 -18.43 16.39 33.56
N SER A 9 -19.58 15.71 33.27
CA SER A 9 -19.70 14.83 32.10
C SER A 9 -19.86 15.60 30.76
N GLY A 10 -20.46 16.77 30.77
CA GLY A 10 -20.68 17.60 29.58
C GLY A 10 -19.39 18.30 29.11
N GLY A 11 -18.55 18.75 30.05
CA GLY A 11 -17.25 19.34 29.74
C GLY A 11 -16.26 18.34 29.06
N THR A 12 -16.24 17.13 29.57
CA THR A 12 -15.38 16.05 29.03
C THR A 12 -15.83 15.60 27.63
N LYS A 13 -17.15 15.46 27.40
CA LYS A 13 -17.71 15.12 26.07
C LYS A 13 -17.42 16.19 25.03
N ARG A 14 -17.61 17.47 25.37
CA ARG A 14 -17.31 18.59 24.46
C ARG A 14 -15.82 18.74 24.18
N PHE A 15 -14.97 18.49 25.16
CA PHE A 15 -13.54 18.47 25.00
C PHE A 15 -13.12 17.36 24.02
N GLN A 16 -13.63 16.14 24.21
CA GLN A 16 -13.34 15.00 23.35
C GLN A 16 -13.82 15.23 21.91
N ALA A 17 -15.05 15.70 21.72
CA ALA A 17 -15.59 16.00 20.39
C ALA A 17 -14.75 17.04 19.63
N LYS A 18 -14.24 18.08 20.32
CA LYS A 18 -13.34 19.05 19.71
C LYS A 18 -11.98 18.47 19.38
N ARG A 19 -11.44 17.65 20.27
CA ARG A 19 -10.17 16.95 20.04
C ARG A 19 -10.25 16.03 18.82
N ASP A 20 -11.34 15.27 18.69
CA ASP A 20 -11.59 14.37 17.56
C ASP A 20 -11.75 15.15 16.25
N ALA A 21 -12.44 16.29 16.25
CA ALA A 21 -12.53 17.17 15.10
C ALA A 21 -11.15 17.72 14.67
N ILE A 22 -10.30 18.09 15.62
CA ILE A 22 -8.92 18.53 15.35
C ILE A 22 -8.08 17.39 14.75
N LEU A 23 -8.20 16.16 15.29
CA LEU A 23 -7.48 14.99 14.76
C LEU A 23 -7.95 14.64 13.34
N ALA A 24 -9.24 14.69 13.06
CA ALA A 24 -9.77 14.46 11.73
C ALA A 24 -9.27 15.52 10.72
N ALA A 25 -9.26 16.80 11.11
CA ALA A 25 -8.69 17.86 10.27
C ALA A 25 -7.17 17.74 10.10
N ALA A 26 -6.47 17.20 11.09
CA ALA A 26 -5.06 16.91 10.99
C ALA A 26 -4.79 15.75 10.01
N ALA A 27 -5.63 14.70 10.02
CA ALA A 27 -5.56 13.62 9.05
C ALA A 27 -5.74 14.15 7.61
N ASP A 28 -6.75 14.99 7.35
CA ASP A 28 -6.95 15.65 6.06
C ASP A 28 -5.72 16.46 5.63
N ALA A 29 -5.15 17.27 6.55
CA ALA A 29 -3.97 18.08 6.28
C ALA A 29 -2.73 17.21 6.01
N ILE A 30 -2.56 16.09 6.71
CA ILE A 30 -1.50 15.11 6.46
C ILE A 30 -1.66 14.49 5.07
N ASN A 31 -2.87 14.12 4.69
CA ASN A 31 -3.16 13.48 3.40
C ASN A 31 -2.89 14.43 2.21
N GLU A 32 -3.10 15.74 2.39
CA GLU A 32 -2.85 16.75 1.35
C GLU A 32 -1.39 17.23 1.31
N GLN A 33 -0.79 17.46 2.50
CA GLN A 33 0.47 18.20 2.64
C GLN A 33 1.58 17.38 3.30
N SER A 34 1.32 16.14 3.72
CA SER A 34 2.11 15.29 4.61
C SER A 34 2.20 15.79 6.05
N ALA A 35 2.62 14.92 6.97
CA ALA A 35 2.82 15.26 8.38
C ALA A 35 3.81 16.43 8.57
N LYS A 36 4.83 16.53 7.71
CA LYS A 36 5.84 17.59 7.77
C LYS A 36 5.31 18.93 7.26
N GLY A 37 4.40 18.92 6.29
CA GLY A 37 3.79 20.12 5.70
C GLY A 37 2.58 20.65 6.49
N MET A 38 1.91 19.82 7.26
CA MET A 38 0.78 20.22 8.11
C MET A 38 1.16 21.36 9.06
N THR A 39 0.28 22.35 9.21
CA THR A 39 0.44 23.44 10.17
C THR A 39 -0.78 23.57 11.10
N PHE A 40 -0.57 24.12 12.29
CA PHE A 40 -1.68 24.41 13.21
C PHE A 40 -2.69 25.40 12.60
N ALA A 41 -2.24 26.34 11.79
CA ALA A 41 -3.11 27.31 11.13
C ALA A 41 -4.06 26.64 10.13
N ASP A 42 -3.57 25.67 9.34
CA ASP A 42 -4.40 24.92 8.42
C ASP A 42 -5.44 24.06 9.15
N VAL A 43 -5.02 23.36 10.21
CA VAL A 43 -5.93 22.54 11.02
C VAL A 43 -6.97 23.40 11.69
N ALA A 44 -6.58 24.54 12.29
CA ALA A 44 -7.51 25.48 12.94
C ALA A 44 -8.58 26.01 11.98
N ARG A 45 -8.17 26.42 10.77
CA ARG A 45 -9.07 26.88 9.71
C ARG A 45 -10.10 25.83 9.32
N ARG A 46 -9.70 24.56 9.18
CA ARG A 46 -10.59 23.45 8.80
C ARG A 46 -11.67 23.15 9.83
N VAL A 47 -11.40 23.43 11.10
CA VAL A 47 -12.35 23.20 12.22
C VAL A 47 -13.04 24.48 12.73
N GLY A 48 -12.82 25.63 12.07
CA GLY A 48 -13.41 26.91 12.48
C GLY A 48 -12.89 27.40 13.83
N LEU A 49 -11.64 27.10 14.18
CA LEU A 49 -10.98 27.52 15.42
C LEU A 49 -9.82 28.47 15.12
N ASN A 50 -9.34 29.14 16.15
CA ASN A 50 -8.06 29.84 16.11
C ASN A 50 -6.88 28.89 16.45
N THR A 51 -5.68 29.28 16.07
CA THR A 51 -4.45 28.50 16.31
C THR A 51 -4.21 28.25 17.81
N THR A 52 -4.53 29.24 18.66
CA THR A 52 -4.39 29.11 20.13
C THR A 52 -5.28 28.01 20.68
N SER A 53 -6.48 27.83 20.10
CA SER A 53 -7.36 26.72 20.48
C SER A 53 -6.76 25.35 20.15
N VAL A 54 -6.10 25.21 19.00
CA VAL A 54 -5.44 23.94 18.63
C VAL A 54 -4.24 23.70 19.53
N THR A 55 -3.41 24.73 19.84
CA THR A 55 -2.24 24.60 20.73
C THR A 55 -2.62 24.30 22.20
N TYR A 56 -3.87 24.54 22.57
CA TYR A 56 -4.40 24.08 23.87
C TYR A 56 -4.43 22.55 23.96
N TYR A 57 -4.82 21.88 22.86
CA TYR A 57 -4.91 20.40 22.80
C TYR A 57 -3.55 19.76 22.49
N PHE A 58 -2.77 20.36 21.61
CA PHE A 58 -1.48 19.81 21.14
C PHE A 58 -0.41 20.91 21.16
N LYS A 59 0.63 20.72 21.98
CA LYS A 59 1.68 21.75 22.15
C LYS A 59 2.60 21.86 20.94
N ARG A 60 2.82 20.77 20.24
CA ARG A 60 3.68 20.68 19.04
C ARG A 60 2.92 20.04 17.89
N LYS A 61 3.26 20.43 16.66
CA LYS A 61 2.63 19.83 15.47
C LYS A 61 2.96 18.35 15.30
N GLU A 62 4.14 17.94 15.77
CA GLU A 62 4.57 16.54 15.78
C GLU A 62 3.69 15.69 16.72
N ASP A 63 3.25 16.24 17.84
CA ASP A 63 2.34 15.58 18.79
C ASP A 63 0.95 15.43 18.16
N LEU A 64 0.49 16.44 17.42
CA LEU A 64 -0.76 16.37 16.68
C LEU A 64 -0.71 15.33 15.56
N ALA A 65 0.36 15.31 14.77
CA ALA A 65 0.55 14.31 13.71
C ALA A 65 0.64 12.89 14.31
N ALA A 66 1.39 12.72 15.39
CA ALA A 66 1.48 11.44 16.11
C ALA A 66 0.10 10.95 16.57
N ALA A 67 -0.69 11.83 17.18
CA ALA A 67 -2.03 11.49 17.65
C ALA A 67 -3.00 11.15 16.52
N ALA A 68 -2.88 11.79 15.34
CA ALA A 68 -3.66 11.43 14.15
C ALA A 68 -3.28 10.03 13.62
N PHE A 69 -2.00 9.69 13.59
CA PHE A 69 -1.56 8.33 13.23
C PHE A 69 -1.98 7.28 14.27
N GLU A 70 -1.87 7.60 15.56
CA GLU A 70 -2.33 6.71 16.64
C GLU A 70 -3.84 6.45 16.55
N GLN A 71 -4.63 7.47 16.20
CA GLN A 71 -6.07 7.32 15.96
C GLN A 71 -6.32 6.38 14.78
N THR A 72 -5.61 6.55 13.65
CA THR A 72 -5.72 5.64 12.50
C THR A 72 -5.36 4.20 12.88
N LEU A 73 -4.26 4.00 13.61
CA LEU A 73 -3.86 2.66 14.08
C LEU A 73 -4.91 2.04 15.00
N GLY A 74 -5.50 2.84 15.90
CA GLY A 74 -6.57 2.39 16.79
C GLY A 74 -7.85 2.00 16.04
N GLN A 75 -8.20 2.74 14.98
CA GLN A 75 -9.34 2.42 14.12
C GLN A 75 -9.11 1.12 13.32
N LEU A 76 -7.92 0.94 12.75
CA LEU A 76 -7.54 -0.32 12.08
C LEU A 76 -7.55 -1.51 13.05
N ASP A 77 -7.09 -1.31 14.28
CA ASP A 77 -7.12 -2.32 15.33
C ASP A 77 -8.54 -2.75 15.66
N ALA A 78 -9.45 -1.81 15.85
CA ALA A 78 -10.87 -2.08 16.11
C ALA A 78 -11.57 -2.79 14.93
N MET A 79 -11.24 -2.44 13.69
CA MET A 79 -11.76 -3.13 12.50
C MET A 79 -11.32 -4.59 12.47
N LEU A 80 -10.08 -4.86 12.84
CA LEU A 80 -9.54 -6.22 12.94
C LEU A 80 -10.16 -7.00 14.11
N ASP A 81 -10.43 -6.36 15.26
CA ASP A 81 -11.16 -6.99 16.37
C ASP A 81 -12.53 -7.47 15.90
N THR A 82 -13.30 -6.61 15.25
CA THR A 82 -14.61 -6.96 14.69
C THR A 82 -14.51 -8.11 13.68
N ALA A 83 -13.48 -8.13 12.85
CA ALA A 83 -13.27 -9.22 11.89
C ALA A 83 -12.91 -10.54 12.58
N LEU A 84 -12.15 -10.49 13.67
CA LEU A 84 -11.74 -11.68 14.43
C LEU A 84 -12.88 -12.36 15.20
N GLU A 85 -14.03 -11.70 15.35
CA GLU A 85 -15.24 -12.32 15.93
C GLU A 85 -15.81 -13.42 15.03
N GLU A 86 -15.50 -13.40 13.73
CA GLU A 86 -15.95 -14.40 12.79
C GLU A 86 -15.27 -15.77 13.01
N ALA A 87 -16.00 -16.86 12.73
CA ALA A 87 -15.58 -18.20 13.08
C ALA A 87 -14.44 -18.74 12.20
N THR A 88 -14.41 -18.39 10.90
CA THR A 88 -13.47 -18.95 9.93
C THR A 88 -12.53 -17.89 9.37
N PRO A 89 -11.32 -18.27 8.92
CA PRO A 89 -10.40 -17.34 8.27
C PRO A 89 -11.03 -16.61 7.07
N GLU A 90 -11.81 -17.30 6.27
CA GLU A 90 -12.50 -16.72 5.11
C GLU A 90 -13.53 -15.67 5.54
N ALA A 91 -14.37 -15.99 6.53
CA ALA A 91 -15.35 -15.06 7.07
C ALA A 91 -14.66 -13.82 7.70
N ARG A 92 -13.54 -14.01 8.40
CA ARG A 92 -12.73 -12.91 8.97
C ARG A 92 -12.20 -11.96 7.90
N VAL A 93 -11.63 -12.49 6.83
CA VAL A 93 -11.13 -11.69 5.71
C VAL A 93 -12.28 -10.97 4.99
N ALA A 94 -13.41 -11.67 4.74
CA ALA A 94 -14.59 -11.08 4.15
C ALA A 94 -15.15 -9.94 5.03
N ARG A 95 -15.23 -10.14 6.34
CA ARG A 95 -15.69 -9.10 7.28
C ARG A 95 -14.76 -7.90 7.30
N TYR A 96 -13.45 -8.12 7.33
CA TYR A 96 -12.46 -7.03 7.27
C TYR A 96 -12.57 -6.23 5.96
N LEU A 97 -12.72 -6.91 4.81
CA LEU A 97 -12.92 -6.26 3.52
C LEU A 97 -14.22 -5.45 3.50
N ASN A 98 -15.32 -6.02 3.98
CA ASN A 98 -16.63 -5.38 4.05
C ASN A 98 -16.58 -4.08 4.89
N ILE A 99 -16.00 -4.12 6.09
CA ILE A 99 -15.83 -2.92 6.94
C ILE A 99 -15.07 -1.82 6.20
N ASN A 100 -14.00 -2.17 5.47
CA ASN A 100 -13.25 -1.21 4.66
C ASN A 100 -14.09 -0.62 3.53
N MET A 101 -14.85 -1.45 2.80
CA MET A 101 -15.72 -1.00 1.70
C MET A 101 -16.84 -0.08 2.20
N GLU A 102 -17.51 -0.44 3.29
CA GLU A 102 -18.54 0.40 3.93
C GLU A 102 -17.96 1.75 4.40
N ARG A 103 -16.76 1.73 5.00
CA ARG A 103 -16.06 2.95 5.40
C ARG A 103 -15.78 3.85 4.20
N LEU A 104 -15.22 3.30 3.12
CA LEU A 104 -14.95 4.07 1.90
C LEU A 104 -16.22 4.61 1.25
N ALA A 105 -17.34 3.87 1.33
CA ALA A 105 -18.63 4.37 0.88
C ALA A 105 -19.10 5.57 1.73
N ARG A 106 -18.96 5.53 3.05
CA ARG A 106 -19.28 6.68 3.94
C ARG A 106 -18.40 7.89 3.66
N ILE A 107 -17.09 7.67 3.44
CA ILE A 107 -16.16 8.74 3.06
C ILE A 107 -16.59 9.38 1.73
N ARG A 108 -16.95 8.58 0.73
CA ARG A 108 -17.38 9.06 -0.59
C ARG A 108 -18.68 9.86 -0.53
N ARG A 109 -19.59 9.53 0.39
CA ARG A 109 -20.83 10.29 0.65
C ARG A 109 -20.60 11.55 1.49
N GLY A 110 -19.44 11.72 2.10
CA GLY A 110 -19.13 12.82 3.03
C GLY A 110 -19.59 12.58 4.48
N ASP A 111 -20.01 11.36 4.81
CA ASP A 111 -20.48 10.96 6.14
C ASP A 111 -19.32 10.67 7.10
N GLU A 112 -18.13 10.37 6.58
CA GLU A 112 -16.92 10.04 7.34
C GLU A 112 -15.68 10.70 6.71
N ARG A 113 -14.67 10.99 7.53
CA ARG A 113 -13.38 11.48 7.05
C ARG A 113 -12.39 10.33 6.88
N ASP A 114 -11.43 10.53 5.97
CA ASP A 114 -10.44 9.50 5.70
C ASP A 114 -9.40 9.41 6.83
N PHE A 115 -8.72 8.28 6.88
CA PHE A 115 -7.60 8.04 7.78
C PHE A 115 -6.38 8.87 7.38
N ALA A 116 -5.50 9.16 8.35
CA ALA A 116 -4.18 9.67 8.03
C ALA A 116 -3.37 8.60 7.27
N ILE A 117 -2.78 8.99 6.13
CA ILE A 117 -1.98 8.09 5.29
C ILE A 117 -0.73 7.63 6.06
N LEU A 118 -0.66 6.34 6.40
CA LEU A 118 0.38 5.77 7.25
C LEU A 118 1.79 5.73 6.60
N SER A 119 1.93 5.98 5.31
CA SER A 119 3.25 6.09 4.66
C SER A 119 4.11 7.20 5.28
N ASP A 120 3.48 8.28 5.72
CA ASP A 120 4.14 9.44 6.33
C ASP A 120 4.62 9.19 7.78
N LEU A 121 4.13 8.13 8.41
CA LEU A 121 4.61 7.69 9.73
C LEU A 121 6.14 7.46 9.74
N ARG A 122 6.68 6.99 8.63
CA ARG A 122 8.12 6.74 8.47
C ARG A 122 8.96 8.02 8.48
N ALA A 123 8.35 9.17 8.17
CA ALA A 123 9.00 10.48 8.19
C ALA A 123 9.03 11.14 9.57
N MET A 124 8.37 10.54 10.58
CA MET A 124 8.43 11.01 11.97
C MET A 124 9.80 10.75 12.57
N GLU A 125 10.12 11.50 13.63
CA GLU A 125 11.39 11.37 14.38
C GLU A 125 11.19 10.52 15.65
N ASP A 126 12.30 9.95 16.15
CA ASP A 126 12.28 9.22 17.41
C ASP A 126 12.14 10.19 18.61
N PRO A 127 11.47 9.78 19.70
CA PRO A 127 10.94 8.43 19.99
C PRO A 127 9.54 8.16 19.40
N VAL A 128 8.89 9.13 18.79
CA VAL A 128 7.52 9.01 18.23
C VAL A 128 7.48 7.96 17.13
N LYS A 129 8.43 7.99 16.21
CA LYS A 129 8.54 7.01 15.11
C LYS A 129 8.58 5.57 15.66
N GLY A 130 9.43 5.28 16.64
CA GLY A 130 9.53 3.94 17.22
C GLY A 130 8.21 3.44 17.80
N ARG A 131 7.45 4.31 18.49
CA ARG A 131 6.13 4.00 19.05
C ARG A 131 5.10 3.69 17.96
N LEU A 132 5.02 4.54 16.93
CA LEU A 132 4.10 4.35 15.80
C LEU A 132 4.43 3.09 14.99
N LEU A 133 5.71 2.81 14.74
CA LEU A 133 6.14 1.57 14.10
C LEU A 133 5.79 0.33 14.92
N THR A 134 5.80 0.43 16.23
CA THR A 134 5.36 -0.66 17.12
C THR A 134 3.85 -0.88 16.99
N GLY A 135 3.06 0.19 16.95
CA GLY A 135 1.62 0.13 16.65
C GLY A 135 1.35 -0.54 15.30
N TRP A 136 2.07 -0.14 14.25
CA TRP A 136 1.96 -0.77 12.93
C TRP A 136 2.30 -2.27 12.94
N ARG A 137 3.38 -2.67 13.65
CA ARG A 137 3.72 -4.11 13.80
C ARG A 137 2.62 -4.89 14.51
N ASN A 138 1.91 -4.26 15.45
CA ASN A 138 0.77 -4.89 16.13
C ASN A 138 -0.39 -5.10 15.15
N ILE A 139 -0.74 -4.09 14.33
CA ILE A 139 -1.73 -4.23 13.27
C ILE A 139 -1.36 -5.38 12.33
N PHE A 140 -0.13 -5.41 11.84
CA PHE A 140 0.33 -6.50 10.96
C PHE A 140 0.22 -7.88 11.63
N ARG A 141 0.63 -8.02 12.90
CA ARG A 141 0.52 -9.27 13.66
C ARG A 141 -0.94 -9.68 13.86
N LYS A 142 -1.81 -8.73 14.17
CA LYS A 142 -3.24 -8.96 14.33
C LYS A 142 -3.90 -9.36 13.00
N THR A 143 -3.55 -8.71 11.89
CA THR A 143 -4.00 -9.12 10.55
C THR A 143 -3.59 -10.55 10.24
N ARG A 144 -2.35 -10.93 10.54
CA ARG A 144 -1.86 -12.31 10.36
C ARG A 144 -2.70 -13.32 11.15
N SER A 145 -3.20 -12.96 12.33
CA SER A 145 -4.02 -13.88 13.17
C SER A 145 -5.42 -14.15 12.59
N LEU A 146 -5.84 -13.47 11.50
CA LEU A 146 -7.07 -13.84 10.78
C LEU A 146 -7.04 -15.29 10.29
N TRP A 147 -5.85 -15.83 9.97
CA TRP A 147 -5.66 -17.24 9.57
C TRP A 147 -5.34 -18.20 10.74
N GLY A 148 -5.18 -17.66 11.95
CA GLY A 148 -4.84 -18.44 13.14
C GLY A 148 -3.41 -18.18 13.63
N ALA A 149 -2.97 -18.98 14.59
CA ALA A 149 -1.66 -18.80 15.24
C ALA A 149 -0.46 -19.25 14.38
N GLY A 150 -0.67 -20.16 13.44
CA GLY A 150 0.38 -20.85 12.69
C GLY A 150 1.10 -21.90 13.56
N ALA A 151 1.06 -23.16 13.17
CA ALA A 151 1.67 -24.27 13.93
C ALA A 151 3.16 -24.45 13.56
N SER A 152 3.60 -23.89 12.43
CA SER A 152 4.97 -24.01 11.92
C SER A 152 5.54 -22.66 11.47
N ARG A 153 6.86 -22.62 11.26
CA ARG A 153 7.53 -21.46 10.68
C ARG A 153 6.97 -21.14 9.27
N ALA A 154 6.80 -22.17 8.43
CA ALA A 154 6.29 -22.02 7.07
C ALA A 154 4.86 -21.47 7.05
N GLU A 155 3.97 -21.94 7.91
CA GLU A 155 2.62 -21.36 8.06
C GLU A 155 2.68 -19.90 8.54
N THR A 156 3.53 -19.60 9.51
CA THR A 156 3.71 -18.23 10.00
C THR A 156 4.19 -17.30 8.88
N ASP A 157 5.10 -17.76 8.02
CA ASP A 157 5.61 -17.02 6.87
C ASP A 157 4.51 -16.84 5.80
N LEU A 158 3.72 -17.89 5.51
CA LEU A 158 2.59 -17.80 4.57
C LEU A 158 1.50 -16.85 5.08
N PHE A 159 1.13 -16.96 6.36
CA PHE A 159 0.14 -16.05 6.95
C PHE A 159 0.65 -14.62 7.00
N GLY A 160 1.97 -14.41 7.13
CA GLY A 160 2.60 -13.10 6.98
C GLY A 160 2.45 -12.53 5.57
N ALA A 161 2.70 -13.34 4.53
CA ALA A 161 2.50 -12.94 3.13
C ALA A 161 1.02 -12.60 2.84
N ARG A 162 0.08 -13.45 3.30
CA ARG A 162 -1.37 -13.22 3.18
C ARG A 162 -1.82 -11.93 3.87
N ALA A 163 -1.36 -11.69 5.10
CA ALA A 163 -1.67 -10.47 5.86
C ALA A 163 -1.17 -9.23 5.13
N HIS A 164 0.05 -9.29 4.58
CA HIS A 164 0.61 -8.19 3.83
C HIS A 164 -0.20 -7.89 2.56
N VAL A 165 -0.51 -8.92 1.77
CA VAL A 165 -1.31 -8.77 0.55
C VAL A 165 -2.72 -8.24 0.85
N LEU A 166 -3.37 -8.72 1.91
CA LEU A 166 -4.68 -8.23 2.33
C LEU A 166 -4.62 -6.74 2.70
N LEU A 167 -3.68 -6.34 3.58
CA LEU A 167 -3.52 -4.94 3.99
C LEU A 167 -3.25 -4.02 2.80
N GLU A 168 -2.32 -4.40 1.92
CA GLU A 168 -1.96 -3.58 0.77
C GLU A 168 -3.12 -3.47 -0.24
N ASN A 169 -3.89 -4.54 -0.45
CA ASN A 169 -5.09 -4.46 -1.28
C ASN A 169 -6.14 -3.54 -0.67
N THR A 170 -6.37 -3.60 0.64
CA THR A 170 -7.33 -2.71 1.31
C THR A 170 -6.89 -1.25 1.30
N PHE A 171 -5.60 -0.96 1.46
CA PHE A 171 -5.06 0.41 1.30
C PHE A 171 -5.14 0.90 -0.15
N TRP A 172 -4.91 0.01 -1.11
CA TRP A 172 -4.97 0.33 -2.53
C TRP A 172 -6.39 0.63 -3.04
N LEU A 173 -7.44 0.20 -2.32
CA LEU A 173 -8.83 0.54 -2.65
C LEU A 173 -9.03 2.05 -2.81
N THR A 174 -8.42 2.87 -1.98
CA THR A 174 -8.53 4.34 -2.05
C THR A 174 -8.07 4.92 -3.40
N ALA A 175 -7.17 4.23 -4.10
CA ALA A 175 -6.62 4.68 -5.37
C ALA A 175 -7.51 4.36 -6.60
N TRP A 176 -8.29 3.29 -6.54
CA TRP A 176 -9.02 2.82 -7.73
C TRP A 176 -10.53 2.64 -7.52
N LEU A 177 -11.00 2.38 -6.29
CA LEU A 177 -12.42 2.23 -6.00
C LEU A 177 -13.26 3.47 -6.38
N PRO A 178 -12.75 4.72 -6.29
CA PRO A 178 -13.49 5.91 -6.73
C PRO A 178 -13.86 5.95 -8.21
N ARG A 179 -13.44 4.99 -9.03
CA ARG A 179 -13.86 4.82 -10.44
C ARG A 179 -15.21 4.14 -10.58
N TYR A 180 -15.72 3.56 -9.50
CA TYR A 180 -17.03 2.93 -9.40
C TYR A 180 -17.98 3.85 -8.64
N GLU A 181 -19.27 3.75 -8.96
CA GLU A 181 -20.29 4.41 -8.16
C GLU A 181 -20.46 3.66 -6.81
N VAL A 182 -20.93 4.37 -5.79
CA VAL A 182 -20.98 3.82 -4.42
C VAL A 182 -21.91 2.62 -4.31
N ASP A 183 -22.96 2.57 -5.12
CA ASP A 183 -23.91 1.45 -5.19
C ASP A 183 -23.30 0.18 -5.85
N GLU A 184 -22.20 0.32 -6.58
CA GLU A 184 -21.43 -0.80 -7.13
C GLU A 184 -20.45 -1.43 -6.13
N TYR A 185 -20.14 -0.74 -5.00
CA TYR A 185 -19.13 -1.21 -4.04
C TYR A 185 -19.38 -2.64 -3.53
N PRO A 186 -20.62 -3.06 -3.21
CA PRO A 186 -20.87 -4.45 -2.81
C PRO A 186 -20.53 -5.47 -3.91
N ARG A 187 -20.71 -5.10 -5.18
CA ARG A 187 -20.34 -5.95 -6.33
C ARG A 187 -18.82 -6.03 -6.48
N VAL A 188 -18.13 -4.91 -6.34
CA VAL A 188 -16.66 -4.85 -6.40
C VAL A 188 -16.05 -5.64 -5.24
N GLU A 189 -16.61 -5.53 -4.03
CA GLU A 189 -16.24 -6.32 -2.86
C GLU A 189 -16.35 -7.82 -3.13
N ALA A 190 -17.48 -8.28 -3.66
CA ALA A 190 -17.70 -9.68 -4.01
C ALA A 190 -16.68 -10.18 -5.04
N ARG A 191 -16.34 -9.36 -6.06
CA ARG A 191 -15.34 -9.67 -7.08
C ARG A 191 -13.92 -9.77 -6.51
N LEU A 192 -13.55 -8.85 -5.61
CA LEU A 192 -12.26 -8.87 -4.95
C LEU A 192 -12.17 -10.07 -3.98
N MET A 193 -13.25 -10.36 -3.25
CA MET A 193 -13.31 -11.53 -2.37
C MET A 193 -13.21 -12.85 -3.15
N GLU A 194 -13.73 -12.92 -4.38
CA GLU A 194 -13.58 -14.07 -5.27
C GLU A 194 -12.11 -14.32 -5.62
N VAL A 195 -11.35 -13.25 -5.94
CA VAL A 195 -9.90 -13.34 -6.16
C VAL A 195 -9.17 -13.79 -4.89
N PHE A 196 -9.54 -13.27 -3.73
CA PHE A 196 -8.93 -13.69 -2.46
C PHE A 196 -9.26 -15.14 -2.08
N ARG A 197 -10.47 -15.61 -2.40
CA ARG A 197 -10.91 -16.97 -2.10
C ARG A 197 -10.25 -18.01 -2.99
N SER A 198 -10.27 -17.79 -4.28
CA SER A 198 -9.99 -18.83 -5.28
C SER A 198 -8.73 -18.58 -6.10
N GLY A 199 -8.17 -17.37 -6.01
CA GLY A 199 -7.03 -16.95 -6.82
C GLY A 199 -7.38 -16.71 -8.28
N ILE A 200 -6.33 -16.54 -9.07
CA ILE A 200 -6.37 -16.18 -10.49
C ILE A 200 -6.25 -17.43 -11.37
N ALA A 201 -5.38 -18.38 -10.99
CA ALA A 201 -5.10 -19.58 -11.78
C ALA A 201 -6.34 -20.47 -11.92
N ALA A 202 -6.60 -20.97 -13.12
CA ALA A 202 -7.66 -21.97 -13.32
C ALA A 202 -7.33 -23.29 -12.58
N PRO A 203 -8.33 -24.12 -12.25
CA PRO A 203 -8.09 -25.43 -11.67
C PRO A 203 -7.12 -26.27 -12.51
N GLY A 204 -6.11 -26.86 -11.87
CA GLY A 204 -5.09 -27.66 -12.55
C GLY A 204 -3.87 -26.88 -13.07
N GLN A 205 -3.90 -25.57 -12.99
CA GLN A 205 -2.72 -24.75 -13.32
C GLN A 205 -1.72 -24.77 -12.17
N ASP A 206 -0.45 -25.02 -12.50
CA ASP A 206 0.68 -24.97 -11.58
C ASP A 206 1.40 -23.62 -11.66
N TRP A 207 2.13 -23.27 -10.60
CA TRP A 207 3.09 -22.16 -10.59
C TRP A 207 4.42 -22.64 -11.15
N ARG A 208 4.71 -22.32 -12.40
CA ARG A 208 5.94 -22.71 -13.11
C ARG A 208 6.47 -21.56 -13.96
N PRO A 209 6.78 -20.41 -13.34
CA PRO A 209 7.21 -19.24 -14.08
C PRO A 209 8.60 -19.45 -14.70
N GLU A 210 8.80 -18.85 -15.85
CA GLU A 210 10.13 -18.60 -16.44
C GLU A 210 10.46 -17.11 -16.23
N LEU A 211 11.62 -16.85 -15.61
CA LEU A 211 12.03 -15.46 -15.37
C LEU A 211 12.38 -14.79 -16.71
N LEU A 212 11.72 -13.67 -16.98
CA LEU A 212 11.93 -12.87 -18.18
C LEU A 212 13.21 -12.04 -18.02
N ASP A 213 14.02 -11.97 -19.07
CA ASP A 213 15.25 -11.18 -19.08
C ASP A 213 14.93 -9.70 -19.29
N LEU A 214 14.82 -8.98 -18.18
CA LEU A 214 14.64 -7.52 -18.17
C LEU A 214 15.98 -6.85 -18.41
N VAL A 215 16.36 -6.72 -19.68
CA VAL A 215 17.53 -5.94 -20.10
C VAL A 215 17.14 -4.46 -20.10
N HIS A 216 17.70 -3.69 -19.18
CA HIS A 216 17.68 -2.24 -19.26
C HIS A 216 19.02 -1.75 -19.81
N GLU A 217 18.99 -1.25 -21.04
CA GLU A 217 20.11 -0.46 -21.54
C GLU A 217 20.21 0.82 -20.71
N GLU A 218 21.33 1.02 -20.04
CA GLU A 218 21.63 2.28 -19.35
C GLU A 218 22.06 3.33 -20.39
N PRO A 219 21.19 4.31 -20.72
CA PRO A 219 21.56 5.36 -21.68
C PRO A 219 22.66 6.30 -21.13
N GLU A 220 22.80 6.36 -19.80
CA GLU A 220 23.81 7.20 -19.13
C GLU A 220 24.41 6.45 -17.93
N PRO A 221 25.74 6.19 -17.92
CA PRO A 221 26.40 5.54 -16.80
C PRO A 221 26.14 6.25 -15.46
N GLY A 222 25.71 5.49 -14.45
CA GLY A 222 25.43 6.00 -13.10
C GLY A 222 24.04 6.55 -12.87
N ARG A 223 23.22 6.80 -13.90
CA ARG A 223 21.84 7.29 -13.74
C ARG A 223 20.94 6.25 -13.10
N GLU A 224 21.08 4.98 -13.51
CA GLU A 224 20.30 3.87 -12.93
C GLU A 224 20.59 3.71 -11.44
N ALA A 225 21.86 3.71 -11.03
CA ALA A 225 22.26 3.64 -9.63
C ALA A 225 21.67 4.80 -8.83
N PHE A 226 21.62 5.99 -9.43
CA PHE A 226 21.05 7.18 -8.83
C PHE A 226 19.52 7.06 -8.63
N LEU A 227 18.79 6.63 -9.66
CA LEU A 227 17.35 6.41 -9.59
C LEU A 227 16.99 5.30 -8.61
N LEU A 228 17.81 4.25 -8.51
CA LEU A 228 17.64 3.17 -7.57
C LEU A 228 17.82 3.64 -6.12
N ALA A 229 18.88 4.36 -5.81
CA ALA A 229 19.10 4.94 -4.47
C ALA A 229 17.98 5.91 -4.08
N ALA A 230 17.57 6.78 -5.02
CA ALA A 230 16.44 7.68 -4.82
C ALA A 230 15.13 6.91 -4.53
N THR A 231 14.85 5.86 -5.31
CA THR A 231 13.68 5.01 -5.13
C THR A 231 13.68 4.33 -3.76
N ARG A 232 14.82 3.80 -3.31
CA ARG A 232 14.98 3.21 -1.97
C ARG A 232 14.67 4.22 -0.88
N LEU A 233 15.28 5.39 -0.93
CA LEU A 233 15.07 6.44 0.06
C LEU A 233 13.63 6.98 0.07
N ILE A 234 13.01 7.16 -1.10
CA ILE A 234 11.61 7.60 -1.19
C ILE A 234 10.68 6.53 -0.60
N ASN A 235 10.90 5.27 -0.88
CA ASN A 235 10.12 4.18 -0.30
C ASN A 235 10.30 4.07 1.22
N GLU A 236 11.50 4.36 1.75
CA GLU A 236 11.82 4.25 3.17
C GLU A 236 11.40 5.47 3.99
N LEU A 237 11.52 6.66 3.45
CA LEU A 237 11.35 7.92 4.16
C LEU A 237 10.16 8.75 3.69
N GLY A 238 9.46 8.29 2.65
CA GLY A 238 8.45 9.06 1.93
C GLY A 238 9.08 10.14 1.04
N TYR A 239 8.25 10.69 0.12
CA TYR A 239 8.69 11.72 -0.83
C TYR A 239 9.41 12.90 -0.16
N ARG A 240 8.84 13.44 0.93
CA ARG A 240 9.42 14.63 1.61
C ARG A 240 10.63 14.31 2.47
N GLY A 241 10.73 13.10 3.01
CA GLY A 241 11.88 12.64 3.80
C GLY A 241 13.12 12.36 2.97
N ALA A 242 12.96 11.97 1.70
CA ALA A 242 14.04 11.76 0.74
C ALA A 242 14.50 13.11 0.16
N SER A 243 15.44 13.79 0.84
CA SER A 243 16.03 15.03 0.32
C SER A 243 17.15 14.73 -0.68
N VAL A 244 17.36 15.67 -1.64
CA VAL A 244 18.48 15.61 -2.59
C VAL A 244 19.82 15.40 -1.90
N GLN A 245 20.02 16.05 -0.76
CA GLN A 245 21.25 15.94 0.01
C GLN A 245 21.44 14.52 0.59
N ARG A 246 20.36 13.87 1.06
CA ARG A 246 20.41 12.48 1.53
C ARG A 246 20.71 11.51 0.40
N ILE A 247 20.08 11.69 -0.76
CA ILE A 247 20.32 10.85 -1.93
C ILE A 247 21.78 10.98 -2.41
N ALA A 248 22.28 12.20 -2.51
CA ALA A 248 23.69 12.44 -2.87
C ALA A 248 24.65 11.82 -1.84
N SER A 249 24.34 11.93 -0.54
CA SER A 249 25.14 11.33 0.53
C SER A 249 25.15 9.80 0.46
N GLU A 250 24.02 9.17 0.16
CA GLU A 250 23.91 7.70 0.01
C GLU A 250 24.79 7.17 -1.11
N LEU A 251 24.94 7.96 -2.18
CA LEU A 251 25.75 7.61 -3.34
C LEU A 251 27.21 8.09 -3.25
N ASN A 252 27.58 8.74 -2.15
CA ASN A 252 28.90 9.38 -2.00
C ASN A 252 29.25 10.36 -3.15
N VAL A 253 28.24 11.07 -3.69
CA VAL A 253 28.40 12.07 -4.74
C VAL A 253 28.15 13.48 -4.21
N THR A 254 28.62 14.50 -4.94
CA THR A 254 28.36 15.89 -4.57
C THR A 254 26.92 16.28 -4.97
N LYS A 255 26.37 17.28 -4.26
CA LYS A 255 25.07 17.86 -4.63
C LYS A 255 25.07 18.44 -6.05
N GLY A 256 26.22 18.93 -6.54
CA GLY A 256 26.40 19.42 -7.91
C GLY A 256 26.23 18.31 -8.94
N SER A 257 26.75 17.12 -8.66
CA SER A 257 26.57 15.93 -9.53
C SER A 257 25.10 15.52 -9.69
N PHE A 258 24.29 15.77 -8.65
CA PHE A 258 22.83 15.58 -8.74
C PHE A 258 22.19 16.47 -9.81
N TYR A 259 22.50 17.77 -9.77
CA TYR A 259 21.90 18.74 -10.70
C TYR A 259 22.39 18.61 -12.15
N HIS A 260 23.43 17.83 -12.40
CA HIS A 260 23.83 17.42 -13.75
C HIS A 260 22.83 16.48 -14.43
N HIS A 261 22.06 15.74 -13.60
CA HIS A 261 21.12 14.73 -14.10
C HIS A 261 19.64 15.17 -13.98
N LEU A 262 19.31 16.10 -13.06
CA LEU A 262 17.93 16.47 -12.73
C LEU A 262 17.87 17.86 -12.08
N ASP A 263 17.09 18.77 -12.64
CA ASP A 263 17.02 20.17 -12.21
C ASP A 263 16.22 20.37 -10.91
N ALA A 264 15.32 19.45 -10.59
CA ALA A 264 14.47 19.54 -9.41
C ALA A 264 14.17 18.17 -8.79
N LYS A 265 13.80 18.19 -7.51
CA LYS A 265 13.38 16.98 -6.77
C LYS A 265 12.15 16.29 -7.39
N ASP A 266 11.22 17.08 -7.91
CA ASP A 266 10.01 16.57 -8.56
C ASP A 266 10.36 15.79 -9.83
N GLU A 267 11.34 16.27 -10.61
CA GLU A 267 11.84 15.58 -11.81
C GLU A 267 12.49 14.22 -11.45
N LEU A 268 13.23 14.18 -10.34
CA LEU A 268 13.79 12.92 -9.84
C LEU A 268 12.69 11.90 -9.53
N VAL A 269 11.64 12.32 -8.83
CA VAL A 269 10.54 11.40 -8.48
C VAL A 269 9.78 10.96 -9.73
N ILE A 270 9.57 11.86 -10.70
CA ILE A 270 8.98 11.54 -12.00
C ILE A 270 9.86 10.49 -12.72
N ALA A 271 11.18 10.67 -12.72
CA ALA A 271 12.12 9.73 -13.32
C ALA A 271 12.09 8.35 -12.63
N CYS A 272 12.03 8.32 -11.29
CA CYS A 272 11.86 7.08 -10.53
C CYS A 272 10.51 6.37 -10.85
N TYR A 273 9.42 7.11 -11.00
CA TYR A 273 8.14 6.54 -11.45
C TYR A 273 8.22 6.02 -12.87
N LYS A 274 8.81 6.83 -13.77
CA LYS A 274 8.99 6.42 -15.16
C LYS A 274 9.74 5.10 -15.24
N ARG A 275 10.90 5.02 -14.56
CA ARG A 275 11.69 3.80 -14.47
C ARG A 275 10.86 2.61 -13.99
N SER A 276 10.13 2.78 -12.89
CA SER A 276 9.31 1.70 -12.30
C SER A 276 8.20 1.23 -13.24
N PHE A 277 7.52 2.15 -13.91
CA PHE A 277 6.47 1.82 -14.87
C PHE A 277 7.01 1.19 -16.16
N ASP A 278 8.19 1.62 -16.61
CA ASP A 278 8.86 1.05 -17.78
C ASP A 278 9.25 -0.42 -17.49
N ILE A 279 9.83 -0.72 -16.33
CA ILE A 279 10.17 -2.09 -15.90
C ILE A 279 8.91 -2.99 -15.90
N ILE A 280 7.79 -2.53 -15.32
CA ILE A 280 6.57 -3.33 -15.30
C ILE A 280 6.03 -3.53 -16.72
N ALA A 281 6.02 -2.48 -17.54
CA ALA A 281 5.54 -2.55 -18.91
C ALA A 281 6.42 -3.46 -19.78
N ASP A 282 7.74 -3.49 -19.54
CA ASP A 282 8.68 -4.37 -20.22
C ASP A 282 8.44 -5.82 -19.86
N ALA A 283 8.27 -6.14 -18.58
CA ALA A 283 7.90 -7.48 -18.15
C ALA A 283 6.61 -7.97 -18.83
N GLN A 284 5.58 -7.11 -18.89
CA GLN A 284 4.32 -7.44 -19.58
C GLN A 284 4.51 -7.66 -21.09
N ARG A 285 5.34 -6.84 -21.77
CA ARG A 285 5.62 -6.99 -23.22
C ARG A 285 6.41 -8.24 -23.53
N LEU A 286 7.43 -8.53 -22.73
CA LEU A 286 8.23 -9.74 -22.90
C LEU A 286 7.39 -11.01 -22.72
N ALA A 287 6.47 -11.00 -21.75
CA ALA A 287 5.57 -12.11 -21.53
C ALA A 287 4.60 -12.35 -22.71
N GLU A 288 4.18 -11.29 -23.42
CA GLU A 288 3.32 -11.41 -24.61
C GLU A 288 3.98 -12.22 -25.74
N SER A 289 5.32 -12.14 -25.87
CA SER A 289 6.10 -12.88 -26.85
C SER A 289 6.57 -14.27 -26.37
N HIS A 290 6.32 -14.59 -25.09
CA HIS A 290 6.70 -15.88 -24.50
C HIS A 290 5.75 -17.00 -24.98
N GLU A 291 6.31 -18.18 -25.25
CA GLU A 291 5.49 -19.37 -25.58
C GLU A 291 4.73 -19.87 -24.33
N GLY A 292 3.64 -20.59 -24.54
CA GLY A 292 2.83 -21.16 -23.46
C GLY A 292 1.46 -20.52 -23.31
N SER A 293 0.71 -20.97 -22.30
CA SER A 293 -0.62 -20.46 -21.98
C SER A 293 -0.58 -19.03 -21.44
N HIS A 294 -1.72 -18.34 -21.48
CA HIS A 294 -1.81 -16.99 -20.88
C HIS A 294 -1.56 -17.01 -19.37
N TRP A 295 -1.84 -18.12 -18.67
CA TRP A 295 -1.44 -18.28 -17.28
C TRP A 295 0.09 -18.30 -17.13
N GLN A 296 0.82 -19.08 -17.96
CA GLN A 296 2.29 -19.12 -17.91
C GLN A 296 2.94 -17.77 -18.24
N ARG A 297 2.35 -16.98 -19.12
CA ARG A 297 2.77 -15.60 -19.37
C ARG A 297 2.57 -14.69 -18.18
N LEU A 298 1.42 -14.83 -17.51
CA LEU A 298 1.09 -14.03 -16.33
C LEU A 298 1.94 -14.43 -15.12
N ASP A 299 2.12 -15.74 -14.85
CA ASP A 299 2.93 -16.20 -13.71
C ASP A 299 4.40 -15.80 -13.88
N SER A 300 4.95 -15.88 -15.12
CA SER A 300 6.29 -15.41 -15.46
C SER A 300 6.43 -13.89 -15.28
N THR A 301 5.41 -13.11 -15.65
CA THR A 301 5.40 -11.67 -15.39
C THR A 301 5.44 -11.37 -13.89
N ILE A 302 4.56 -12.02 -13.12
CA ILE A 302 4.48 -11.83 -11.66
C ILE A 302 5.79 -12.24 -10.99
N ALA A 303 6.33 -13.42 -11.33
CA ALA A 303 7.57 -13.93 -10.77
C ALA A 303 8.75 -13.01 -11.06
N THR A 304 8.88 -12.55 -12.31
CA THR A 304 9.96 -11.64 -12.73
C THR A 304 9.92 -10.33 -11.96
N LEU A 305 8.73 -9.73 -11.79
CA LEU A 305 8.58 -8.48 -11.06
C LEU A 305 8.82 -8.65 -9.56
N LEU A 306 8.41 -9.77 -8.97
CA LEU A 306 8.67 -10.08 -7.56
C LEU A 306 10.16 -10.39 -7.33
N ASP A 307 10.80 -11.16 -8.21
CA ASP A 307 12.25 -11.41 -8.17
C ASP A 307 13.01 -10.09 -8.25
N TYR A 308 12.60 -9.20 -9.16
CA TYR A 308 13.15 -7.86 -9.27
C TYR A 308 13.05 -7.08 -7.96
N GLN A 309 11.87 -7.06 -7.33
CA GLN A 309 11.62 -6.37 -6.05
C GLN A 309 12.43 -6.94 -4.88
N PHE A 310 12.68 -8.25 -4.86
CA PHE A 310 13.45 -8.93 -3.82
C PHE A 310 14.96 -8.96 -4.09
N SER A 311 15.40 -8.53 -5.29
CA SER A 311 16.81 -8.48 -5.69
C SER A 311 17.46 -7.12 -5.41
N GLU A 312 18.77 -7.04 -5.66
CA GLU A 312 19.52 -5.78 -5.59
C GLU A 312 19.13 -4.78 -6.69
N ARG A 313 18.51 -5.25 -7.79
CA ARG A 313 17.97 -4.41 -8.87
C ARG A 313 16.74 -3.61 -8.43
N GLY A 314 16.01 -4.09 -7.40
CA GLY A 314 14.87 -3.39 -6.80
C GLY A 314 15.30 -2.25 -5.85
N PRO A 315 14.35 -1.44 -5.42
CA PRO A 315 12.90 -1.59 -5.60
C PRO A 315 12.32 -0.85 -6.81
N LEU A 316 11.03 -1.11 -7.07
CA LEU A 316 10.17 -0.22 -7.81
C LEU A 316 9.63 0.86 -6.87
N LEU A 317 9.32 2.05 -7.40
CA LEU A 317 8.78 3.13 -6.59
C LEU A 317 7.31 2.85 -6.23
N ARG A 318 6.99 2.92 -4.94
CA ARG A 318 5.63 2.70 -4.44
C ARG A 318 4.68 3.82 -4.89
N THR A 319 3.47 3.45 -5.26
CA THR A 319 2.44 4.42 -5.66
C THR A 319 1.97 5.31 -4.52
N THR A 320 2.17 4.90 -3.26
CA THR A 320 1.92 5.76 -2.08
C THR A 320 2.73 7.05 -2.08
N ALA A 321 3.86 7.10 -2.78
CA ALA A 321 4.64 8.33 -2.95
C ALA A 321 3.94 9.37 -3.87
N LEU A 322 2.88 8.99 -4.62
CA LEU A 322 2.10 9.90 -5.47
C LEU A 322 1.42 11.02 -4.68
N SER A 323 1.01 10.76 -3.44
CA SER A 323 0.36 11.76 -2.59
C SER A 323 1.23 13.01 -2.35
N GLY A 324 2.55 12.86 -2.39
CA GLY A 324 3.50 13.97 -2.20
C GLY A 324 3.74 14.84 -3.44
N LEU A 325 3.30 14.42 -4.63
CA LEU A 325 3.55 15.11 -5.90
C LEU A 325 2.58 16.29 -6.15
N PRO A 326 3.02 17.30 -6.90
CA PRO A 326 2.12 18.33 -7.42
C PRO A 326 0.92 17.72 -8.19
N PRO A 327 -0.29 18.31 -8.11
CA PRO A 327 -1.51 17.72 -8.67
C PRO A 327 -1.42 17.34 -10.15
N GLN A 328 -0.78 18.18 -10.98
CA GLN A 328 -0.63 17.94 -12.42
C GLN A 328 0.26 16.73 -12.70
N VAL A 329 1.37 16.61 -11.98
CA VAL A 329 2.29 15.47 -12.11
C VAL A 329 1.63 14.20 -11.60
N ARG A 330 0.91 14.28 -10.48
CA ARG A 330 0.16 13.17 -9.89
C ARG A 330 -0.84 12.58 -10.87
N SER A 331 -1.63 13.43 -11.54
CA SER A 331 -2.61 13.01 -12.55
C SER A 331 -1.94 12.18 -13.66
N THR A 332 -0.84 12.68 -14.22
CA THR A 332 -0.09 11.99 -15.28
C THR A 332 0.44 10.62 -14.82
N MET A 333 0.92 10.52 -13.57
CA MET A 333 1.43 9.26 -13.02
C MET A 333 0.29 8.26 -12.73
N ILE A 334 -0.87 8.74 -12.27
CA ILE A 334 -2.06 7.92 -12.10
C ILE A 334 -2.52 7.35 -13.45
N ASP A 335 -2.55 8.16 -14.50
CA ASP A 335 -2.93 7.70 -15.85
C ASP A 335 -1.96 6.64 -16.38
N ARG A 336 -0.68 6.76 -16.06
CA ARG A 336 0.32 5.77 -16.43
C ARG A 336 0.15 4.45 -15.65
N SER A 337 -0.10 4.53 -14.35
CA SER A 337 -0.46 3.38 -13.51
C SER A 337 -1.71 2.67 -14.04
N ASN A 338 -2.71 3.44 -14.48
CA ASN A 338 -3.94 2.90 -15.06
C ASN A 338 -3.68 2.15 -16.38
N ARG A 339 -2.72 2.59 -17.20
CA ARG A 339 -2.36 1.85 -18.44
C ARG A 339 -1.73 0.50 -18.12
N ILE A 340 -0.88 0.42 -17.10
CA ILE A 340 -0.29 -0.85 -16.64
C ILE A 340 -1.38 -1.79 -16.11
N ALA A 341 -2.28 -1.29 -15.27
CA ALA A 341 -3.40 -2.09 -14.77
C ALA A 341 -4.29 -2.62 -15.90
N ARG A 342 -4.59 -1.79 -16.94
CA ARG A 342 -5.35 -2.25 -18.12
C ARG A 342 -4.63 -3.34 -18.90
N ARG A 343 -3.30 -3.29 -19.00
CA ARG A 343 -2.53 -4.36 -19.67
C ARG A 343 -2.61 -5.66 -18.87
N PHE A 344 -2.51 -5.63 -17.54
CA PHE A 344 -2.80 -6.81 -16.72
C PHE A 344 -4.23 -7.31 -16.93
N ALA A 345 -5.23 -6.41 -17.01
CA ALA A 345 -6.60 -6.81 -17.28
C ALA A 345 -6.75 -7.47 -18.68
N GLY A 346 -6.00 -7.02 -19.69
CA GLY A 346 -5.92 -7.67 -20.99
C GLY A 346 -5.36 -9.09 -20.88
N MET A 347 -4.19 -9.27 -20.24
CA MET A 347 -3.58 -10.60 -20.02
C MET A 347 -4.53 -11.55 -19.28
N LEU A 348 -5.26 -11.04 -18.27
CA LEU A 348 -6.27 -11.80 -17.55
C LEU A 348 -7.44 -12.20 -18.46
N SER A 349 -7.92 -11.27 -19.29
CA SER A 349 -9.03 -11.53 -20.23
C SER A 349 -8.69 -12.60 -21.26
N ASP A 350 -7.47 -12.55 -21.80
CA ASP A 350 -6.96 -13.55 -22.76
C ASP A 350 -6.87 -14.94 -22.11
N GLY A 351 -6.36 -15.01 -20.87
CA GLY A 351 -6.30 -16.27 -20.12
C GLY A 351 -7.67 -16.81 -19.69
N ILE A 352 -8.65 -15.94 -19.43
CA ILE A 352 -10.04 -16.34 -19.18
C ILE A 352 -10.64 -16.93 -20.46
N ALA A 353 -10.42 -16.29 -21.62
CA ALA A 353 -10.92 -16.76 -22.90
C ALA A 353 -10.29 -18.10 -23.30
N GLU A 354 -9.01 -18.32 -22.98
CA GLU A 354 -8.28 -19.57 -23.20
C GLU A 354 -8.71 -20.67 -22.20
N GLY A 355 -9.17 -20.29 -20.99
CA GLY A 355 -9.50 -21.21 -19.90
C GLY A 355 -8.33 -21.52 -18.97
N SER A 356 -7.18 -20.87 -19.12
CA SER A 356 -6.01 -21.01 -18.22
C SER A 356 -6.08 -20.10 -16.98
N ILE A 357 -6.96 -19.11 -17.00
CA ILE A 357 -7.29 -18.22 -15.89
C ILE A 357 -8.76 -18.41 -15.53
N ARG A 358 -9.11 -18.31 -14.24
CA ARG A 358 -10.50 -18.39 -13.76
C ARG A 358 -11.36 -17.29 -14.36
N ALA A 359 -12.65 -17.56 -14.49
CA ALA A 359 -13.66 -16.56 -14.87
C ALA A 359 -13.90 -15.57 -13.72
N ILE A 360 -12.97 -14.63 -13.54
CA ILE A 360 -12.98 -13.56 -12.55
C ILE A 360 -13.12 -12.19 -13.22
N ASP A 361 -13.39 -11.14 -12.45
CA ASP A 361 -13.40 -9.78 -12.99
C ASP A 361 -11.95 -9.31 -13.26
N PRO A 362 -11.55 -9.13 -14.54
CA PRO A 362 -10.16 -8.80 -14.88
C PRO A 362 -9.76 -7.39 -14.45
N LEU A 363 -10.72 -6.45 -14.33
CA LEU A 363 -10.41 -5.10 -13.86
C LEU A 363 -10.11 -5.09 -12.36
N VAL A 364 -10.90 -5.81 -11.56
CA VAL A 364 -10.66 -5.94 -10.11
C VAL A 364 -9.40 -6.76 -9.85
N ALA A 365 -9.21 -7.89 -10.53
CA ALA A 365 -8.02 -8.73 -10.37
C ALA A 365 -6.72 -8.00 -10.78
N SER A 366 -6.76 -7.16 -11.82
CA SER A 366 -5.61 -6.33 -12.20
C SER A 366 -5.19 -5.36 -11.10
N GLN A 367 -6.14 -4.80 -10.35
CA GLN A 367 -5.84 -3.93 -9.21
C GLN A 367 -5.24 -4.71 -8.04
N ALA A 368 -5.69 -5.95 -7.81
CA ALA A 368 -5.08 -6.82 -6.80
C ALA A 368 -3.62 -7.16 -7.17
N LEU A 369 -3.32 -7.41 -8.44
CA LEU A 369 -1.95 -7.59 -8.94
C LEU A 369 -1.11 -6.33 -8.79
N MET A 370 -1.67 -5.15 -9.07
CA MET A 370 -0.98 -3.87 -8.85
C MET A 370 -0.63 -3.67 -7.37
N ALA A 371 -1.53 -3.98 -6.45
CA ALA A 371 -1.25 -3.92 -5.01
C ALA A 371 -0.14 -4.88 -4.60
N LEU A 372 -0.18 -6.13 -5.06
CA LEU A 372 0.86 -7.14 -4.81
C LEU A 372 2.24 -6.62 -5.25
N GLN A 373 2.36 -6.10 -6.47
CA GLN A 373 3.63 -5.62 -7.03
C GLN A 373 4.15 -4.39 -6.28
N ASN A 374 3.28 -3.42 -5.99
CA ASN A 374 3.67 -2.20 -5.29
C ASN A 374 4.21 -2.44 -3.89
N ALA A 375 3.69 -3.46 -3.22
CA ALA A 375 3.95 -3.70 -1.82
C ALA A 375 5.14 -4.67 -1.56
N ALA A 376 5.54 -5.44 -2.56
CA ALA A 376 6.52 -6.51 -2.41
C ALA A 376 7.84 -6.05 -1.77
N PHE A 377 8.26 -4.80 -2.03
CA PHE A 377 9.48 -4.24 -1.42
C PHE A 377 9.47 -4.27 0.12
N ASP A 378 8.35 -4.07 0.77
CA ASP A 378 8.28 -4.11 2.24
C ASP A 378 8.55 -5.53 2.79
N MET A 379 8.36 -6.55 1.97
CA MET A 379 8.61 -7.95 2.30
C MET A 379 10.06 -8.40 2.05
N ARG A 380 10.95 -7.54 1.53
CA ARG A 380 12.33 -7.94 1.17
C ARG A 380 13.12 -8.54 2.33
N LYS A 381 12.93 -8.04 3.58
CA LYS A 381 13.57 -8.61 4.78
C LYS A 381 13.05 -10.00 5.10
N TRP A 382 11.76 -10.23 4.92
CA TRP A 382 11.17 -11.55 5.03
C TRP A 382 11.67 -12.45 3.88
N ALA A 383 11.67 -11.98 2.64
CA ALA A 383 12.16 -12.72 1.49
C ALA A 383 13.64 -13.15 1.65
N SER A 384 14.48 -12.34 2.30
CA SER A 384 15.89 -12.67 2.55
C SER A 384 16.10 -13.78 3.61
N THR A 385 15.05 -14.24 4.29
CA THR A 385 15.14 -15.36 5.26
C THR A 385 15.05 -16.74 4.62
N MET A 386 14.84 -16.81 3.29
CA MET A 386 14.71 -18.04 2.52
C MET A 386 15.30 -17.86 1.11
N PRO A 387 15.49 -18.94 0.30
CA PRO A 387 15.83 -18.82 -1.12
C PRO A 387 14.83 -17.91 -1.85
N ARG A 388 15.35 -17.01 -2.70
CA ARG A 388 14.55 -15.96 -3.36
C ARG A 388 13.42 -16.56 -4.21
N GLU A 389 13.69 -17.60 -4.95
CA GLU A 389 12.68 -18.34 -5.71
C GLU A 389 11.51 -18.81 -4.81
N LYS A 390 11.82 -19.35 -3.63
CA LYS A 390 10.82 -19.75 -2.64
C LYS A 390 10.03 -18.55 -2.13
N ALA A 391 10.69 -17.43 -1.83
CA ALA A 391 10.01 -16.21 -1.38
C ALA A 391 9.05 -15.68 -2.46
N VAL A 392 9.46 -15.68 -3.73
CA VAL A 392 8.63 -15.32 -4.89
C VAL A 392 7.41 -16.22 -4.97
N ALA A 393 7.60 -17.55 -4.95
CA ALA A 393 6.51 -18.52 -5.03
C ALA A 393 5.53 -18.38 -3.87
N PHE A 394 6.02 -18.24 -2.62
CA PHE A 394 5.17 -18.01 -1.45
C PHE A 394 4.33 -16.74 -1.57
N TYR A 395 4.96 -15.64 -1.97
CA TYR A 395 4.26 -14.35 -2.04
C TYR A 395 3.26 -14.34 -3.21
N ALA A 396 3.64 -14.86 -4.37
CA ALA A 396 2.76 -14.96 -5.53
C ALA A 396 1.56 -15.90 -5.29
N SER A 397 1.74 -16.99 -4.53
CA SER A 397 0.67 -17.97 -4.25
C SER A 397 -0.58 -17.33 -3.64
N THR A 398 -0.41 -16.21 -2.93
CA THR A 398 -1.50 -15.48 -2.28
C THR A 398 -2.56 -14.96 -3.25
N LEU A 399 -2.18 -14.62 -4.49
CA LEU A 399 -3.11 -14.24 -5.56
C LEU A 399 -3.21 -15.28 -6.65
N ALA A 400 -2.17 -16.07 -6.89
CA ALA A 400 -2.24 -17.16 -7.86
C ALA A 400 -3.33 -18.17 -7.50
N TYR A 401 -3.39 -18.54 -6.22
CA TYR A 401 -4.28 -19.57 -5.69
C TYR A 401 -5.26 -19.10 -4.62
N GLY A 402 -5.12 -17.85 -4.19
CA GLY A 402 -5.95 -17.23 -3.15
C GLY A 402 -5.36 -17.28 -1.75
N LEU A 403 -5.97 -16.51 -0.86
CA LEU A 403 -5.49 -16.30 0.51
C LEU A 403 -5.77 -17.49 1.46
N PHE A 404 -6.43 -18.54 0.97
CA PHE A 404 -6.83 -19.70 1.80
C PHE A 404 -6.27 -21.03 1.27
N ASP A 405 -5.48 -20.99 0.19
CA ASP A 405 -4.85 -22.18 -0.39
C ASP A 405 -3.47 -22.45 0.22
N ASP A 406 -3.26 -23.63 0.78
CA ASP A 406 -2.03 -24.01 1.48
C ASP A 406 -1.04 -24.82 0.62
N ARG A 407 -1.24 -24.86 -0.72
CA ARG A 407 -0.33 -25.63 -1.61
C ARG A 407 1.12 -25.13 -1.56
N ALA A 408 1.36 -23.85 -1.29
CA ALA A 408 2.70 -23.31 -1.10
C ALA A 408 3.46 -23.92 0.09
N LEU A 409 2.76 -24.56 1.05
CA LEU A 409 3.37 -25.27 2.16
C LEU A 409 3.83 -26.69 1.78
N LYS A 410 3.36 -27.23 0.65
CA LYS A 410 3.57 -28.62 0.22
C LYS A 410 4.75 -28.78 -0.75
N GLY A 411 5.29 -27.68 -1.25
CA GLY A 411 6.48 -27.57 -2.10
C GLY A 411 7.63 -26.94 -1.32
#